data_50294d39ec9c5da75a526218643db0e8
#
_entry.id   50294d39ec9c5da75a526218643db0e8
#
_cell.length_a   1.000
_cell.length_b   1.000
_cell.length_c   1.000
_cell.angle_alpha   90.00
_cell.angle_beta   90.00
_cell.angle_gamma   90.00
#
_symmetry.space_group_name_H-M   'P 1'
#
loop_
_entity.id
_entity.type
_entity.pdbx_description
1 polymer ?
#
loop_
_entity_poly.entity_id
_entity_poly.type
_entity_poly.pdbx_seq_one_letter_code
_entity_poly.pdbx_strand_id
1 'polypeptide(L)'
;MLKTKEKDGNKTVLSGVPDGLPPLLKAYRMQDKARGVGFDWEKKEDVWEKVKEEMGEYQAELDAMDAAQNDEEKAAAYDRAEDELGDFLFATVNAARLYGLNPDTALERTCAKFRRRFTYLEEQTIRKGRNLTDMTLAEMDAIWDEGKAKGL
;
A
#
# COMPACT_ATOMS: atom_id res chain seq x y z
N MET A 1 -37.54 -9.51 9.67
CA MET A 1 -37.46 -8.06 9.96
C MET A 1 -37.07 -7.80 11.40
N LEU A 2 -37.81 -8.29 12.38
CA LEU A 2 -37.49 -8.12 13.80
C LEU A 2 -36.14 -8.78 14.16
N LYS A 3 -35.86 -9.98 13.65
CA LYS A 3 -34.61 -10.69 13.87
C LYS A 3 -33.40 -9.95 13.29
N THR A 4 -33.58 -9.24 12.17
CA THR A 4 -32.53 -8.47 11.55
C THR A 4 -32.20 -7.22 12.35
N LYS A 5 -33.21 -6.56 12.89
CA LYS A 5 -33.03 -5.38 13.75
C LYS A 5 -32.37 -5.73 15.08
N GLU A 6 -32.74 -6.86 15.68
CA GLU A 6 -32.10 -7.34 16.90
C GLU A 6 -30.62 -7.73 16.66
N LYS A 7 -30.34 -8.38 15.53
CA LYS A 7 -28.97 -8.68 15.12
C LYS A 7 -28.16 -7.41 14.90
N ASP A 8 -28.74 -6.41 14.20
CA ASP A 8 -28.06 -5.15 13.91
C ASP A 8 -27.79 -4.34 15.20
N GLY A 9 -28.70 -4.40 16.19
CA GLY A 9 -28.49 -3.77 17.49
C GLY A 9 -27.37 -4.37 18.32
N ASN A 10 -26.99 -5.62 18.06
CA ASN A 10 -25.93 -6.34 18.76
C ASN A 10 -24.61 -6.38 18.01
N LYS A 11 -24.55 -5.87 16.79
CA LYS A 11 -23.35 -5.87 15.96
C LYS A 11 -22.43 -4.72 16.34
N THR A 12 -21.13 -5.00 16.33
CA THR A 12 -20.11 -3.98 16.44
C THR A 12 -20.00 -3.19 15.13
N VAL A 13 -19.36 -2.03 15.19
CA VAL A 13 -19.23 -1.13 14.03
C VAL A 13 -18.56 -1.80 12.84
N LEU A 14 -17.55 -2.62 13.09
CA LEU A 14 -16.76 -3.26 12.04
C LEU A 14 -17.32 -4.59 11.55
N SER A 15 -18.35 -5.12 12.20
CA SER A 15 -18.90 -6.44 11.86
C SER A 15 -19.48 -6.52 10.44
N GLY A 16 -19.83 -5.40 9.83
CA GLY A 16 -20.33 -5.33 8.46
C GLY A 16 -19.24 -5.32 7.40
N VAL A 17 -17.97 -5.34 7.79
CA VAL A 17 -16.84 -5.40 6.84
C VAL A 17 -16.47 -6.86 6.60
N PRO A 18 -16.65 -7.39 5.38
CA PRO A 18 -16.33 -8.80 5.12
C PRO A 18 -14.83 -9.10 5.27
N ASP A 19 -14.51 -10.23 5.91
CA ASP A 19 -13.12 -10.66 6.10
C ASP A 19 -12.41 -11.01 4.79
N GLY A 20 -13.16 -11.42 3.77
CA GLY A 20 -12.62 -11.80 2.47
C GLY A 20 -12.27 -10.67 1.52
N LEU A 21 -12.46 -9.42 1.92
CA LEU A 21 -12.11 -8.28 1.07
C LEU A 21 -10.58 -8.18 0.88
N PRO A 22 -10.11 -7.71 -0.28
CA PRO A 22 -8.71 -7.37 -0.46
C PRO A 22 -8.26 -6.38 0.61
N PRO A 23 -7.02 -6.53 1.16
CA PRO A 23 -6.60 -5.75 2.33
C PRO A 23 -6.70 -4.23 2.18
N LEU A 24 -6.38 -3.68 1.03
CA LEU A 24 -6.45 -2.24 0.81
C LEU A 24 -7.89 -1.72 0.93
N LEU A 25 -8.82 -2.42 0.32
CA LEU A 25 -10.24 -2.10 0.38
C LEU A 25 -10.80 -2.34 1.78
N LYS A 26 -10.37 -3.42 2.43
CA LYS A 26 -10.77 -3.73 3.81
C LYS A 26 -10.39 -2.60 4.77
N ALA A 27 -9.14 -2.13 4.69
CA ALA A 27 -8.65 -1.02 5.51
C ALA A 27 -9.47 0.24 5.29
N TYR A 28 -9.73 0.60 4.05
CA TYR A 28 -10.54 1.76 3.69
C TYR A 28 -11.94 1.66 4.31
N ARG A 29 -12.59 0.52 4.17
CA ARG A 29 -13.95 0.32 4.68
C ARG A 29 -14.01 0.32 6.19
N MET A 30 -13.02 -0.26 6.87
CA MET A 30 -12.92 -0.21 8.33
C MET A 30 -12.80 1.23 8.82
N GLN A 31 -11.95 2.01 8.19
CA GLN A 31 -11.76 3.43 8.53
C GLN A 31 -13.02 4.24 8.30
N ASP A 32 -13.71 4.00 7.19
CA ASP A 32 -14.94 4.71 6.87
C ASP A 32 -16.07 4.38 7.87
N LYS A 33 -16.17 3.12 8.28
CA LYS A 33 -17.12 2.71 9.33
C LYS A 33 -16.80 3.38 10.66
N ALA A 34 -15.53 3.41 11.05
CA ALA A 34 -15.09 4.07 12.28
C ALA A 34 -15.40 5.56 12.25
N ARG A 35 -15.19 6.22 11.12
CA ARG A 35 -15.56 7.62 10.91
C ARG A 35 -17.05 7.85 11.17
N GLY A 36 -17.89 6.92 10.73
CA GLY A 36 -19.35 7.02 10.88
C GLY A 36 -19.82 7.13 12.33
N VAL A 37 -18.99 6.71 13.29
CA VAL A 37 -19.27 6.83 14.73
C VAL A 37 -18.39 7.87 15.43
N GLY A 38 -17.75 8.74 14.67
CA GLY A 38 -16.95 9.85 15.20
C GLY A 38 -15.48 9.53 15.45
N PHE A 39 -15.02 8.33 15.12
CA PHE A 39 -13.61 7.97 15.25
C PHE A 39 -12.86 8.36 13.99
N ASP A 40 -12.43 9.62 13.92
CA ASP A 40 -11.72 10.15 12.76
C ASP A 40 -10.88 11.37 13.16
N TRP A 41 -10.01 11.81 12.26
CA TRP A 41 -9.24 13.03 12.40
C TRP A 41 -10.17 14.26 12.28
N GLU A 42 -10.03 15.21 13.17
CA GLU A 42 -10.76 16.49 13.08
C GLU A 42 -10.27 17.33 11.90
N LYS A 43 -8.94 17.33 11.69
CA LYS A 43 -8.30 18.00 10.57
C LYS A 43 -7.57 16.97 9.73
N LYS A 44 -7.93 16.88 8.46
CA LYS A 44 -7.33 15.90 7.54
C LYS A 44 -5.81 16.04 7.42
N GLU A 45 -5.30 17.27 7.54
CA GLU A 45 -3.86 17.57 7.46
C GLU A 45 -3.04 16.87 8.55
N ASP A 46 -3.65 16.61 9.69
CA ASP A 46 -2.97 16.00 10.84
C ASP A 46 -2.62 14.53 10.60
N VAL A 47 -3.27 13.87 9.64
CA VAL A 47 -2.96 12.47 9.30
C VAL A 47 -1.52 12.28 8.83
N TRP A 48 -0.91 13.30 8.25
CA TRP A 48 0.47 13.19 7.73
C TRP A 48 1.50 12.97 8.82
N GLU A 49 1.27 13.52 10.02
CA GLU A 49 2.15 13.25 11.16
C GLU A 49 2.10 11.76 11.54
N LYS A 50 0.91 11.16 11.47
CA LYS A 50 0.75 9.72 11.72
C LYS A 50 1.45 8.89 10.65
N VAL A 51 1.32 9.26 9.38
CA VAL A 51 2.00 8.58 8.27
C VAL A 51 3.52 8.61 8.49
N LYS A 52 4.07 9.75 8.85
CA LYS A 52 5.50 9.91 9.13
C LYS A 52 5.95 9.08 10.34
N GLU A 53 5.14 9.07 11.40
CA GLU A 53 5.41 8.28 12.60
C GLU A 53 5.50 6.78 12.25
N GLU A 54 4.52 6.27 11.53
CA GLU A 54 4.48 4.85 11.14
C GLU A 54 5.61 4.50 10.17
N MET A 55 5.95 5.39 9.27
CA MET A 55 7.10 5.20 8.38
C MET A 55 8.40 5.09 9.19
N GLY A 56 8.58 5.95 10.20
CA GLY A 56 9.76 5.92 11.08
C GLY A 56 9.84 4.63 11.88
N GLU A 57 8.73 4.16 12.42
CA GLU A 57 8.67 2.90 13.16
C GLU A 57 9.00 1.70 12.25
N TYR A 58 8.49 1.70 11.02
CA TYR A 58 8.83 0.69 10.04
C TYR A 58 10.34 0.70 9.71
N GLN A 59 10.90 1.87 9.44
CA GLN A 59 12.34 2.00 9.15
C GLN A 59 13.20 1.53 10.32
N ALA A 60 12.79 1.81 11.56
CA ALA A 60 13.50 1.35 12.75
C ALA A 60 13.57 -0.18 12.83
N GLU A 61 12.50 -0.86 12.45
CA GLU A 61 12.50 -2.34 12.43
C GLU A 61 13.35 -2.91 11.29
N LEU A 62 13.44 -2.22 10.16
CA LEU A 62 14.36 -2.60 9.08
C LEU A 62 15.82 -2.49 9.55
N ASP A 63 16.15 -1.43 10.29
CA ASP A 63 17.46 -1.26 10.87
C ASP A 63 17.77 -2.37 11.89
N ALA A 64 16.77 -2.77 12.69
CA ALA A 64 16.91 -3.88 13.63
C ALA A 64 17.18 -5.21 12.92
N MET A 65 16.55 -5.45 11.75
CA MET A 65 16.85 -6.63 10.94
C MET A 65 18.31 -6.66 10.49
N ASP A 66 18.83 -5.52 10.04
CA ASP A 66 20.22 -5.39 9.58
C ASP A 66 21.21 -5.55 10.72
N ALA A 67 20.85 -5.11 11.93
CA ALA A 67 21.68 -5.18 13.13
C ALA A 67 21.60 -6.53 13.85
N ALA A 68 20.70 -7.44 13.44
CA ALA A 68 20.50 -8.73 14.10
C ALA A 68 21.78 -9.56 14.09
N GLN A 69 22.08 -10.19 15.24
CA GLN A 69 23.31 -10.96 15.47
C GLN A 69 23.15 -12.44 15.14
N ASN A 70 21.93 -12.93 15.00
CA ASN A 70 21.64 -14.33 14.72
C ASN A 70 20.28 -14.46 14.01
N ASP A 71 19.96 -15.67 13.56
CA ASP A 71 18.73 -15.97 12.82
C ASP A 71 17.46 -15.75 13.63
N GLU A 72 17.52 -16.02 14.92
CA GLU A 72 16.39 -15.83 15.83
C GLU A 72 16.04 -14.35 15.98
N GLU A 73 17.02 -13.50 16.23
CA GLU A 73 16.84 -12.05 16.30
C GLU A 73 16.35 -11.48 14.97
N LYS A 74 16.88 -11.98 13.87
CA LYS A 74 16.50 -11.55 12.52
C LYS A 74 15.03 -11.90 12.24
N ALA A 75 14.62 -13.11 12.57
CA ALA A 75 13.22 -13.54 12.38
C ALA A 75 12.25 -12.71 13.22
N ALA A 76 12.61 -12.40 14.47
CA ALA A 76 11.79 -11.57 15.35
C ALA A 76 11.68 -10.12 14.80
N ALA A 77 12.79 -9.55 14.34
CA ALA A 77 12.79 -8.22 13.73
C ALA A 77 11.99 -8.20 12.42
N TYR A 78 12.07 -9.27 11.64
CA TYR A 78 11.27 -9.42 10.42
C TYR A 78 9.77 -9.36 10.72
N ASP A 79 9.31 -10.10 11.72
CA ASP A 79 7.89 -10.11 12.11
C ASP A 79 7.42 -8.72 12.56
N ARG A 80 8.25 -8.02 13.34
CA ARG A 80 7.94 -6.65 13.76
C ARG A 80 7.92 -5.68 12.58
N ALA A 81 8.87 -5.83 11.63
CA ALA A 81 8.91 -5.00 10.43
C ALA A 81 7.65 -5.21 9.57
N GLU A 82 7.17 -6.43 9.46
CA GLU A 82 5.93 -6.73 8.73
C GLU A 82 4.72 -6.07 9.38
N ASP A 83 4.62 -6.11 10.71
CA ASP A 83 3.58 -5.43 11.46
C ASP A 83 3.62 -3.91 11.25
N GLU A 84 4.81 -3.31 11.32
CA GLU A 84 4.98 -1.87 11.13
C GLU A 84 4.73 -1.44 9.69
N LEU A 85 5.07 -2.27 8.73
CA LEU A 85 4.70 -2.05 7.33
C LEU A 85 3.17 -1.99 7.19
N GLY A 86 2.47 -2.91 7.84
CA GLY A 86 1.01 -2.92 7.86
C GLY A 86 0.44 -1.62 8.42
N ASP A 87 0.98 -1.14 9.54
CA ASP A 87 0.57 0.11 10.17
C ASP A 87 0.82 1.32 9.26
N PHE A 88 1.97 1.33 8.59
CA PHE A 88 2.31 2.38 7.63
C PHE A 88 1.33 2.38 6.43
N LEU A 89 1.04 1.22 5.86
CA LEU A 89 0.07 1.10 4.78
C LEU A 89 -1.32 1.55 5.23
N PHE A 90 -1.73 1.14 6.43
CA PHE A 90 -3.02 1.52 7.00
C PHE A 90 -3.14 3.04 7.17
N ALA A 91 -2.10 3.69 7.68
CA ALA A 91 -2.04 5.14 7.82
C ALA A 91 -2.11 5.84 6.45
N THR A 92 -1.43 5.29 5.45
CA THR A 92 -1.45 5.83 4.08
C THR A 92 -2.84 5.71 3.44
N VAL A 93 -3.51 4.59 3.63
CA VAL A 93 -4.91 4.41 3.19
C VAL A 93 -5.81 5.44 3.85
N ASN A 94 -5.61 5.70 5.15
CA ASN A 94 -6.38 6.68 5.88
C ASN A 94 -6.16 8.10 5.35
N ALA A 95 -4.91 8.44 5.02
CA ALA A 95 -4.60 9.71 4.37
C ALA A 95 -5.35 9.86 3.05
N ALA A 96 -5.34 8.82 2.21
CA ALA A 96 -6.08 8.83 0.95
C ALA A 96 -7.58 9.07 1.19
N ARG A 97 -8.17 8.35 2.13
CA ARG A 97 -9.60 8.46 2.46
C ARG A 97 -9.99 9.87 2.89
N LEU A 98 -9.17 10.49 3.74
CA LEU A 98 -9.43 11.85 4.24
C LEU A 98 -9.44 12.91 3.14
N TYR A 99 -8.69 12.67 2.07
CA TYR A 99 -8.66 13.57 0.90
C TYR A 99 -9.62 13.13 -0.21
N GLY A 100 -10.47 12.15 0.05
CA GLY A 100 -11.47 11.68 -0.91
C GLY A 100 -10.91 10.85 -2.05
N LEU A 101 -9.70 10.34 -1.92
CA LEU A 101 -9.05 9.50 -2.92
C LEU A 101 -9.26 8.03 -2.62
N ASN A 102 -9.42 7.23 -3.67
CA ASN A 102 -9.56 5.78 -3.53
C ASN A 102 -8.18 5.14 -3.71
N PRO A 103 -7.56 4.60 -2.64
CA PRO A 103 -6.22 4.05 -2.72
C PRO A 103 -6.14 2.78 -3.59
N ASP A 104 -7.19 1.98 -3.63
CA ASP A 104 -7.24 0.78 -4.47
C ASP A 104 -7.21 1.17 -5.96
N THR A 105 -8.06 2.12 -6.36
CA THR A 105 -8.07 2.65 -7.72
C THR A 105 -6.74 3.31 -8.08
N ALA A 106 -6.16 4.07 -7.16
CA ALA A 106 -4.87 4.72 -7.37
C ALA A 106 -3.77 3.71 -7.64
N LEU A 107 -3.71 2.64 -6.84
CA LEU A 107 -2.71 1.59 -7.01
C LEU A 107 -2.93 0.82 -8.31
N GLU A 108 -4.17 0.52 -8.66
CA GLU A 108 -4.51 -0.12 -9.94
C GLU A 108 -4.04 0.69 -11.13
N ARG A 109 -4.21 2.01 -11.09
CA ARG A 109 -3.70 2.91 -12.13
C ARG A 109 -2.17 2.83 -12.25
N THR A 110 -1.48 2.74 -11.13
CA THR A 110 -0.02 2.59 -11.11
C THR A 110 0.40 1.24 -11.68
N CYS A 111 -0.32 0.18 -11.36
CA CYS A 111 -0.06 -1.15 -11.94
C CYS A 111 -0.23 -1.13 -13.46
N ALA A 112 -1.28 -0.51 -13.95
CA ALA A 112 -1.53 -0.38 -15.39
C ALA A 112 -0.44 0.43 -16.07
N LYS A 113 -0.01 1.53 -15.44
CA LYS A 113 1.07 2.38 -15.94
C LYS A 113 2.40 1.63 -15.99
N PHE A 114 2.73 0.90 -14.94
CA PHE A 114 3.93 0.06 -14.90
C PHE A 114 3.91 -0.96 -16.04
N ARG A 115 2.79 -1.64 -16.24
CA ARG A 115 2.63 -2.61 -17.32
C ARG A 115 2.88 -1.99 -18.69
N ARG A 116 2.31 -0.81 -18.95
CA ARG A 116 2.52 -0.11 -20.23
C ARG A 116 3.99 0.23 -20.46
N ARG A 117 4.65 0.76 -19.43
CA ARG A 117 6.06 1.17 -19.52
C ARG A 117 6.99 -0.02 -19.64
N PHE A 118 6.73 -1.08 -18.91
CA PHE A 118 7.53 -2.29 -18.96
C PHE A 118 7.36 -3.01 -20.30
N THR A 119 6.14 -3.05 -20.83
CA THR A 119 5.87 -3.60 -22.16
C THR A 119 6.63 -2.83 -23.24
N TYR A 120 6.66 -1.50 -23.15
CA TYR A 120 7.46 -0.67 -24.04
C TYR A 120 8.94 -1.02 -23.96
N LEU A 121 9.47 -1.15 -22.76
CA LEU A 121 10.86 -1.56 -22.51
C LEU A 121 11.14 -2.91 -23.17
N GLU A 122 10.30 -3.91 -22.98
CA GLU A 122 10.45 -5.23 -23.57
C GLU A 122 10.44 -5.17 -25.11
N GLU A 123 9.46 -4.46 -25.68
CA GLU A 123 9.35 -4.33 -27.14
C GLU A 123 10.56 -3.66 -27.76
N GLN A 124 11.07 -2.60 -27.15
CA GLN A 124 12.26 -1.92 -27.64
C GLN A 124 13.51 -2.78 -27.53
N THR A 125 13.61 -3.59 -26.49
CA THR A 125 14.70 -4.53 -26.30
C THR A 125 14.69 -5.62 -27.38
N ILE A 126 13.53 -6.19 -27.66
CA ILE A 126 13.34 -7.21 -28.70
C ILE A 126 13.68 -6.64 -30.08
N ARG A 127 13.26 -5.42 -30.39
CA ARG A 127 13.57 -4.74 -31.66
C ARG A 127 15.07 -4.56 -31.90
N LYS A 128 15.83 -4.41 -30.82
CA LYS A 128 17.30 -4.30 -30.88
C LYS A 128 17.99 -5.68 -30.94
N GLY A 129 17.22 -6.77 -30.97
CA GLY A 129 17.75 -8.13 -30.98
C GLY A 129 18.42 -8.54 -29.68
N ARG A 130 18.06 -7.90 -28.56
CA ARG A 130 18.63 -8.15 -27.24
C ARG A 130 17.60 -8.75 -26.30
N ASN A 131 18.07 -9.36 -25.22
CA ASN A 131 17.24 -9.83 -24.10
C ASN A 131 17.41 -8.88 -22.93
N LEU A 132 16.37 -8.71 -22.13
CA LEU A 132 16.42 -7.88 -20.91
C LEU A 132 17.53 -8.32 -19.96
N THR A 133 17.75 -9.62 -19.84
CA THR A 133 18.80 -10.19 -19.00
C THR A 133 20.22 -9.79 -19.40
N ASP A 134 20.41 -9.36 -20.65
CA ASP A 134 21.70 -8.92 -21.19
C ASP A 134 21.91 -7.41 -21.11
N MET A 135 20.91 -6.69 -20.61
CA MET A 135 20.95 -5.22 -20.49
C MET A 135 21.34 -4.80 -19.09
N THR A 136 22.05 -3.67 -19.00
CA THR A 136 22.33 -3.04 -17.72
C THR A 136 21.08 -2.29 -17.24
N LEU A 137 21.01 -2.04 -15.94
CA LEU A 137 19.92 -1.23 -15.40
C LEU A 137 19.90 0.17 -16.04
N ALA A 138 21.05 0.78 -16.27
CA ALA A 138 21.16 2.08 -16.91
C ALA A 138 20.55 2.08 -18.33
N GLU A 139 20.81 1.03 -19.10
CA GLU A 139 20.22 0.87 -20.43
C GLU A 139 18.69 0.72 -20.37
N MET A 140 18.21 -0.09 -19.41
CA MET A 140 16.78 -0.28 -19.20
C MET A 140 16.10 1.03 -18.76
N ASP A 141 16.72 1.77 -17.84
CA ASP A 141 16.20 3.05 -17.35
C ASP A 141 16.10 4.09 -18.48
N ALA A 142 17.05 4.12 -19.39
CA ALA A 142 17.02 5.05 -20.54
C ALA A 142 15.81 4.78 -21.44
N ILE A 143 15.49 3.51 -21.70
CA ILE A 143 14.31 3.13 -22.49
C ILE A 143 13.03 3.42 -21.71
N TRP A 144 13.04 3.14 -20.41
CA TRP A 144 11.92 3.45 -19.52
C TRP A 144 11.57 4.94 -19.54
N ASP A 145 12.59 5.81 -19.44
CA ASP A 145 12.41 7.26 -19.47
C ASP A 145 11.92 7.74 -20.85
N GLU A 146 12.36 7.09 -21.92
CA GLU A 146 11.83 7.33 -23.27
C GLU A 146 10.34 7.02 -23.33
N GLY A 147 9.89 5.92 -22.75
CA GLY A 147 8.47 5.56 -22.65
C GLY A 147 7.66 6.60 -21.89
N LYS A 148 8.19 7.08 -20.77
CA LYS A 148 7.57 8.16 -20.00
C LYS A 148 7.43 9.45 -20.83
N ALA A 149 8.46 9.82 -21.56
CA ALA A 149 8.45 11.01 -22.42
C ALA A 149 7.42 10.90 -23.54
N LYS A 150 7.04 9.69 -23.95
CA LYS A 150 5.98 9.44 -24.94
C LYS A 150 4.58 9.39 -24.32
N GLY A 151 4.45 9.67 -23.03
CA GLY A 151 3.17 9.69 -22.33
C GLY A 151 2.66 8.33 -21.82
N LEU A 152 3.53 7.33 -21.78
CA LEU A 152 3.17 6.01 -21.25
C LEU A 152 3.21 5.95 -19.74
#